data_d4f4605333ebafee2c0de65f54831ed3
#
_entry.id   d4f4605333ebafee2c0de65f54831ed3
#
_cell.length_a   1.000
_cell.length_b   1.000
_cell.length_c   1.000
_cell.angle_alpha   90.00
_cell.angle_beta   90.00
_cell.angle_gamma   90.00
#
_symmetry.space_group_name_H-M   'P 1'
#
loop_
_entity.id
_entity.type
_entity.pdbx_description
1 polymer ?
#
loop_
_entity_poly.entity_id
_entity_poly.type
_entity_poly.pdbx_seq_one_letter_code
_entity_poly.pdbx_strand_id
1 'polypeptide(L)'
;MADKDIVYIINEILMNKMKKVALISGITGQDGSFLAEFLIEKGYEVHGILRRSSSFNTARIEHLYLDEWVRDMKKDRLVNLHYGDMTDSSSLIRIIQQVHPDEIYNLAAQSHVKVSFDVPEYTAEADAIGTLRMLEAV
;
A
#
# COMPACT_ATOMS: atom_id res chain seq x y z
N MET A 1 30.30 -23.92 12.51
CA MET A 1 28.89 -23.65 12.73
C MET A 1 28.57 -22.17 12.63
N ALA A 2 29.31 -21.27 13.24
CA ALA A 2 29.10 -19.83 13.18
C ALA A 2 29.17 -19.20 11.76
N ASP A 3 29.98 -19.72 10.84
CA ASP A 3 30.14 -19.16 9.49
C ASP A 3 28.91 -19.32 8.59
N LYS A 4 28.14 -20.40 8.73
CA LYS A 4 26.94 -20.61 7.90
C LYS A 4 25.78 -19.70 8.31
N ASP A 5 25.67 -19.43 9.59
CA ASP A 5 24.63 -18.56 10.13
C ASP A 5 24.90 -17.09 9.75
N ILE A 6 26.17 -16.69 9.76
CA ILE A 6 26.60 -15.34 9.31
C ILE A 6 26.35 -15.17 7.81
N VAL A 7 26.70 -16.15 6.98
CA VAL A 7 26.44 -16.12 5.53
C VAL A 7 24.94 -16.07 5.23
N TYR A 8 24.14 -16.83 5.96
CA TYR A 8 22.67 -16.80 5.82
C TYR A 8 22.11 -15.43 6.18
N ILE A 9 22.51 -14.85 7.31
CA ILE A 9 22.10 -13.50 7.75
C ILE A 9 22.53 -12.43 6.75
N ILE A 10 23.77 -12.49 6.24
CA ILE A 10 24.26 -11.54 5.24
C ILE A 10 23.46 -11.65 3.95
N ASN A 11 23.17 -12.86 3.48
CA ASN A 11 22.36 -13.08 2.28
C ASN A 11 20.92 -12.58 2.48
N GLU A 12 20.32 -12.80 3.63
CA GLU A 12 18.98 -12.31 3.96
C GLU A 12 18.93 -10.77 4.01
N ILE A 13 19.95 -10.14 4.59
CA ILE A 13 20.12 -8.67 4.60
C ILE A 13 20.33 -8.13 3.18
N LEU A 14 21.14 -8.78 2.36
CA LEU A 14 21.40 -8.37 0.98
C LEU A 14 20.15 -8.56 0.10
N MET A 15 19.43 -9.66 0.25
CA MET A 15 18.19 -9.92 -0.49
C MET A 15 17.08 -8.93 -0.09
N ASN A 16 16.98 -8.59 1.20
CA ASN A 16 16.03 -7.58 1.69
C ASN A 16 16.41 -6.16 1.19
N LYS A 17 17.68 -5.85 1.06
CA LYS A 17 18.17 -4.58 0.54
C LYS A 17 18.01 -4.43 -0.99
N MET A 18 17.69 -5.52 -1.70
CA MET A 18 17.46 -5.55 -3.15
C MET A 18 15.96 -5.54 -3.53
N LYS A 19 15.05 -5.67 -2.57
CA LYS A 19 13.61 -5.58 -2.84
C LYS A 19 13.24 -4.13 -3.11
N LYS A 20 12.63 -3.87 -4.27
CA LYS A 20 11.98 -2.60 -4.53
C LYS A 20 10.74 -2.46 -3.67
N VAL A 21 10.48 -1.26 -3.19
CA VAL A 21 9.33 -0.92 -2.35
C VAL A 21 8.29 -0.21 -3.20
N ALA A 22 7.08 -0.76 -3.24
CA ALA A 22 5.94 -0.20 -3.94
C ALA A 22 4.87 0.29 -2.96
N LEU A 23 4.36 1.52 -3.16
CA LEU A 23 3.24 2.08 -2.43
C LEU A 23 2.02 2.20 -3.35
N ILE A 24 0.90 1.59 -2.97
CA ILE A 24 -0.33 1.57 -3.75
C ILE A 24 -1.43 2.31 -2.99
N SER A 25 -1.94 3.42 -3.54
CA SER A 25 -3.20 3.99 -3.09
C SER A 25 -4.37 3.28 -3.79
N GLY A 26 -5.51 3.12 -3.10
CA GLY A 26 -6.65 2.37 -3.66
C GLY A 26 -6.43 0.86 -3.76
N ILE A 27 -5.57 0.30 -2.92
CA ILE A 27 -5.22 -1.14 -2.90
C ILE A 27 -6.42 -2.07 -2.70
N THR A 28 -7.49 -1.61 -2.07
CA THR A 28 -8.74 -2.38 -1.87
C THR A 28 -9.64 -2.41 -3.10
N GLY A 29 -9.34 -1.61 -4.12
CA GLY A 29 -10.02 -1.64 -5.41
C GLY A 29 -9.65 -2.87 -6.23
N GLN A 30 -10.34 -3.10 -7.34
CA GLN A 30 -10.07 -4.23 -8.23
C GLN A 30 -8.66 -4.14 -8.79
N ASP A 31 -8.30 -3.03 -9.43
CA ASP A 31 -6.99 -2.85 -10.06
C ASP A 31 -5.87 -2.84 -9.02
N GLY A 32 -6.11 -2.19 -7.86
CA GLY A 32 -5.15 -2.14 -6.76
C GLY A 32 -4.83 -3.52 -6.17
N SER A 33 -5.84 -4.39 -6.02
CA SER A 33 -5.64 -5.74 -5.50
C SER A 33 -4.87 -6.62 -6.48
N PHE A 34 -5.19 -6.60 -7.78
CA PHE A 34 -4.44 -7.34 -8.80
C PHE A 34 -3.01 -6.83 -8.96
N LEU A 35 -2.81 -5.51 -8.89
CA LEU A 35 -1.47 -4.94 -8.93
C LEU A 35 -0.63 -5.37 -7.72
N ALA A 36 -1.23 -5.43 -6.53
CA ALA A 36 -0.55 -5.90 -5.33
C ALA A 36 -0.08 -7.35 -5.47
N GLU A 37 -0.93 -8.25 -5.95
CA GLU A 37 -0.57 -9.65 -6.25
C GLU A 37 0.59 -9.72 -7.24
N PHE A 38 0.48 -9.00 -8.35
CA PHE A 38 1.52 -8.98 -9.39
C PHE A 38 2.87 -8.48 -8.87
N LEU A 39 2.89 -7.41 -8.06
CA LEU A 39 4.13 -6.88 -7.51
C LEU A 39 4.75 -7.82 -6.46
N ILE A 40 3.93 -8.49 -5.65
CA ILE A 40 4.39 -9.53 -4.72
C ILE A 40 5.07 -10.68 -5.49
N GLU A 41 4.45 -11.17 -6.56
CA GLU A 41 5.04 -12.19 -7.43
C GLU A 41 6.37 -11.74 -8.07
N LYS A 42 6.53 -10.44 -8.30
CA LYS A 42 7.79 -9.84 -8.80
C LYS A 42 8.83 -9.61 -7.70
N GLY A 43 8.51 -9.94 -6.45
CA GLY A 43 9.45 -9.83 -5.33
C GLY A 43 9.52 -8.42 -4.71
N TYR A 44 8.56 -7.54 -4.98
CA TYR A 44 8.48 -6.24 -4.32
C TYR A 44 8.03 -6.39 -2.87
N GLU A 45 8.47 -5.44 -2.05
CA GLU A 45 7.83 -5.13 -0.78
C GLU A 45 6.63 -4.21 -1.07
N VAL A 46 5.42 -4.67 -0.78
CA VAL A 46 4.19 -3.96 -1.14
C VAL A 46 3.56 -3.31 0.07
N HIS A 47 3.31 -2.01 -0.04
CA HIS A 47 2.59 -1.19 0.92
C HIS A 47 1.31 -0.66 0.29
N GLY A 48 0.22 -0.64 1.06
CA GLY A 48 -1.08 -0.14 0.61
C GLY A 48 -1.61 0.97 1.49
N ILE A 49 -2.20 2.00 0.87
CA ILE A 49 -2.95 3.04 1.58
C ILE A 49 -4.41 2.61 1.68
N LEU A 50 -4.91 2.50 2.90
CA LEU A 50 -6.26 2.13 3.26
C LEU A 50 -6.98 3.33 3.87
N ARG A 51 -8.11 3.74 3.26
CA ARG A 51 -8.95 4.79 3.84
C ARG A 51 -9.76 4.23 5.02
N ARG A 52 -9.83 4.97 6.12
CA ARG A 52 -10.77 4.66 7.19
C ARG A 52 -12.21 4.76 6.67
N SER A 53 -12.92 3.66 6.73
CA SER A 53 -14.33 3.56 6.34
C SER A 53 -15.10 2.84 7.44
N SER A 54 -16.37 3.17 7.59
CA SER A 54 -17.28 2.47 8.49
C SER A 54 -17.62 1.04 8.04
N SER A 55 -17.37 0.72 6.78
CA SER A 55 -17.48 -0.63 6.22
C SER A 55 -16.10 -1.20 5.90
N PHE A 56 -15.82 -2.42 6.33
CA PHE A 56 -14.62 -3.15 5.96
C PHE A 56 -14.65 -3.47 4.47
N ASN A 57 -13.79 -2.82 3.68
CA ASN A 57 -13.70 -3.06 2.24
C ASN A 57 -12.38 -3.74 1.86
N THR A 58 -11.95 -4.70 2.67
CA THR A 58 -10.69 -5.43 2.53
C THR A 58 -10.81 -6.80 1.87
N ALA A 59 -12.04 -7.24 1.54
CA ALA A 59 -12.32 -8.60 1.06
C ALA A 59 -11.43 -9.03 -0.12
N ARG A 60 -11.05 -8.09 -1.01
CA ARG A 60 -10.19 -8.39 -2.17
C ARG A 60 -8.73 -8.63 -1.82
N ILE A 61 -8.28 -8.15 -0.68
CA ILE A 61 -6.88 -8.24 -0.24
C ILE A 61 -6.71 -9.09 1.03
N GLU A 62 -7.79 -9.68 1.57
CA GLU A 62 -7.71 -10.48 2.80
C GLU A 62 -6.71 -11.63 2.71
N HIS A 63 -6.58 -12.25 1.54
CA HIS A 63 -5.62 -13.34 1.30
C HIS A 63 -4.16 -12.85 1.24
N LEU A 64 -3.93 -11.54 1.04
CA LEU A 64 -2.61 -10.89 1.05
C LEU A 64 -2.29 -10.28 2.41
N TYR A 65 -3.32 -10.06 3.21
CA TYR A 65 -3.26 -9.42 4.50
C TYR A 65 -3.70 -10.44 5.56
N LEU A 66 -2.74 -11.05 6.23
CA LEU A 66 -3.03 -11.95 7.34
C LEU A 66 -3.21 -11.14 8.62
N ASP A 67 -4.33 -11.38 9.29
CA ASP A 67 -4.65 -10.82 10.60
C ASP A 67 -3.53 -11.13 11.61
N GLU A 68 -3.30 -10.24 12.57
CA GLU A 68 -2.23 -10.38 13.58
C GLU A 68 -2.29 -11.71 14.35
N TRP A 69 -3.48 -12.31 14.49
CA TRP A 69 -3.69 -13.60 15.12
C TRP A 69 -3.15 -14.81 14.35
N VAL A 70 -3.02 -14.70 13.02
CA VAL A 70 -2.46 -15.75 12.15
C VAL A 70 -0.95 -15.57 11.97
N ARG A 71 -0.43 -14.45 12.44
CA ARG A 71 0.94 -13.97 12.30
C ARG A 71 2.00 -14.89 12.92
N ASP A 72 1.67 -15.61 14.01
CA ASP A 72 2.58 -16.52 14.71
C ASP A 72 2.81 -17.85 13.94
N MET A 73 2.00 -18.15 12.94
CA MET A 73 2.08 -19.42 12.20
C MET A 73 2.65 -19.30 10.78
N LYS A 74 2.68 -18.11 10.15
CA LYS A 74 3.28 -17.90 8.82
C LYS A 74 4.04 -16.57 8.77
N LYS A 75 5.32 -16.68 8.50
CA LYS A 75 6.34 -15.62 8.55
C LYS A 75 6.22 -14.50 7.51
N ASP A 76 5.25 -14.51 6.61
CA ASP A 76 5.23 -13.62 5.46
C ASP A 76 3.95 -12.78 5.39
N ARG A 77 4.05 -11.55 5.89
CA ARG A 77 3.15 -10.49 5.45
C ARG A 77 3.45 -10.20 3.99
N LEU A 78 2.46 -10.43 3.14
CA LEU A 78 2.59 -10.12 1.74
C LEU A 78 2.37 -8.62 1.45
N VAL A 79 1.53 -7.95 2.27
CA VAL A 79 1.23 -6.52 2.14
C VAL A 79 1.26 -5.81 3.49
N ASN A 80 1.86 -4.63 3.54
CA ASN A 80 1.85 -3.71 4.67
C ASN A 80 0.77 -2.64 4.45
N LEU A 81 -0.23 -2.53 5.33
CA LEU A 81 -1.31 -1.57 5.22
C LEU A 81 -1.10 -0.34 6.11
N HIS A 82 -1.38 0.84 5.55
CA HIS A 82 -1.28 2.13 6.22
C HIS A 82 -2.62 2.87 6.11
N TYR A 83 -3.10 3.41 7.22
CA TYR A 83 -4.26 4.29 7.19
C TYR A 83 -3.89 5.68 6.69
N GLY A 84 -4.51 6.10 5.59
CA GLY A 84 -4.35 7.40 4.97
C GLY A 84 -5.54 7.78 4.10
N ASP A 85 -5.64 9.05 3.74
CA ASP A 85 -6.70 9.57 2.88
C ASP A 85 -6.11 10.57 1.88
N MET A 86 -6.55 10.51 0.62
CA MET A 86 -6.12 11.43 -0.44
C MET A 86 -6.52 12.88 -0.15
N THR A 87 -7.49 13.09 0.75
CA THR A 87 -7.91 14.42 1.21
C THR A 87 -7.11 14.95 2.40
N ASP A 88 -6.17 14.16 2.94
CA ASP A 88 -5.33 14.51 4.09
C ASP A 88 -3.84 14.43 3.76
N SER A 89 -3.23 15.60 3.50
CA SER A 89 -1.80 15.73 3.17
C SER A 89 -0.89 15.18 4.28
N SER A 90 -1.27 15.37 5.54
CA SER A 90 -0.43 14.96 6.68
C SER A 90 -0.27 13.44 6.76
N SER A 91 -1.34 12.71 6.47
CA SER A 91 -1.29 11.24 6.42
C SER A 91 -0.43 10.73 5.26
N LEU A 92 -0.53 11.36 4.08
CA LEU A 92 0.26 10.98 2.90
C LEU A 92 1.75 11.23 3.12
N ILE A 93 2.12 12.42 3.59
CA ILE A 93 3.52 12.78 3.91
C ILE A 93 4.11 11.78 4.91
N ARG A 94 3.39 11.51 6.00
CA ARG A 94 3.83 10.56 7.03
C ARG A 94 4.06 9.16 6.45
N ILE A 95 3.14 8.67 5.61
CA ILE A 95 3.25 7.33 5.00
C ILE A 95 4.46 7.28 4.07
N ILE A 96 4.63 8.26 3.17
CA ILE A 96 5.75 8.31 2.24
C ILE A 96 7.08 8.39 2.98
N GLN A 97 7.17 9.22 4.03
CA GLN A 97 8.37 9.32 4.88
C GLN A 97 8.67 8.05 5.69
N GLN A 98 7.66 7.27 6.04
CA GLN A 98 7.82 6.00 6.75
C GLN A 98 8.21 4.86 5.82
N VAL A 99 7.63 4.82 4.62
CA VAL A 99 7.76 3.71 3.67
C VAL A 99 8.99 3.86 2.78
N HIS A 100 9.36 5.10 2.42
CA HIS A 100 10.41 5.40 1.43
C HIS A 100 10.24 4.59 0.14
N PRO A 101 9.09 4.70 -0.55
CA PRO A 101 8.82 3.86 -1.71
C PRO A 101 9.73 4.21 -2.90
N ASP A 102 10.16 3.17 -3.64
CA ASP A 102 10.83 3.33 -4.93
C ASP A 102 9.84 3.66 -6.05
N GLU A 103 8.60 3.18 -5.90
CA GLU A 103 7.53 3.34 -6.88
C GLU A 103 6.20 3.60 -6.18
N ILE A 104 5.41 4.57 -6.71
CA ILE A 104 4.09 4.91 -6.19
C ILE A 104 3.05 4.72 -7.29
N TYR A 105 2.02 3.95 -6.98
CA TYR A 105 0.87 3.68 -7.85
C TYR A 105 -0.37 4.33 -7.27
N ASN A 106 -0.81 5.45 -7.87
CA ASN A 106 -1.98 6.18 -7.41
C ASN A 106 -3.24 5.69 -8.12
N LEU A 107 -3.94 4.73 -7.51
CA LEU A 107 -5.19 4.15 -8.00
C LEU A 107 -6.40 4.54 -7.14
N ALA A 108 -6.19 5.35 -6.10
CA ALA A 108 -7.29 5.86 -5.29
C ALA A 108 -8.05 6.92 -6.07
N ALA A 109 -9.35 6.70 -6.23
CA ALA A 109 -10.25 7.64 -6.87
C ALA A 109 -11.68 7.50 -6.32
N GLN A 110 -12.45 8.59 -6.40
CA GLN A 110 -13.91 8.52 -6.31
C GLN A 110 -14.46 8.14 -7.69
N SER A 111 -14.56 6.83 -7.96
CA SER A 111 -14.88 6.30 -9.31
C SER A 111 -16.35 6.03 -9.58
N HIS A 112 -17.23 6.25 -8.59
CA HIS A 112 -18.68 6.02 -8.77
C HIS A 112 -19.30 7.21 -9.50
N VAL A 113 -19.71 7.01 -10.76
CA VAL A 113 -20.20 8.06 -11.67
C VAL A 113 -21.32 8.92 -11.04
N LYS A 114 -22.37 8.28 -10.48
CA LYS A 114 -23.46 9.03 -9.86
C LYS A 114 -22.97 9.92 -8.70
N VAL A 115 -22.11 9.38 -7.83
CA VAL A 115 -21.59 10.12 -6.68
C VAL A 115 -20.73 11.31 -7.13
N SER A 116 -20.02 11.21 -8.27
CA SER A 116 -19.24 12.33 -8.78
C SER A 116 -20.08 13.55 -9.19
N PHE A 117 -21.32 13.33 -9.58
CA PHE A 117 -22.29 14.40 -9.85
C PHE A 117 -23.00 14.90 -8.57
N ASP A 118 -23.26 14.00 -7.62
CA ASP A 118 -23.94 14.34 -6.36
C ASP A 118 -23.03 15.12 -5.39
N VAL A 119 -21.71 14.82 -5.39
CA VAL A 119 -20.69 15.44 -4.52
C VAL A 119 -19.43 15.80 -5.31
N PRO A 120 -19.52 16.76 -6.24
CA PRO A 120 -18.42 17.10 -7.15
C PRO A 120 -17.18 17.68 -6.46
N GLU A 121 -17.36 18.42 -5.37
CA GLU A 121 -16.23 18.98 -4.61
C GLU A 121 -15.39 17.87 -3.98
N TYR A 122 -16.02 16.87 -3.36
CA TYR A 122 -15.31 15.72 -2.80
C TYR A 122 -14.59 14.92 -3.90
N THR A 123 -15.20 14.77 -5.06
CA THR A 123 -14.59 14.09 -6.21
C THR A 123 -13.34 14.83 -6.69
N ALA A 124 -13.42 16.15 -6.84
CA ALA A 124 -12.27 17.00 -7.19
C ALA A 124 -11.16 16.94 -6.13
N GLU A 125 -11.52 17.00 -4.85
CA GLU A 125 -10.59 16.88 -3.73
C GLU A 125 -9.85 15.55 -3.69
N ALA A 126 -10.57 14.44 -3.88
CA ALA A 126 -9.97 13.10 -3.84
C ALA A 126 -9.12 12.82 -5.08
N ASP A 127 -9.62 13.11 -6.27
CA ASP A 127 -9.04 12.67 -7.53
C ASP A 127 -7.97 13.65 -8.05
N ALA A 128 -8.26 14.95 -8.07
CA ALA A 128 -7.34 15.96 -8.59
C ALA A 128 -6.39 16.47 -7.49
N ILE A 129 -6.94 17.07 -6.43
CA ILE A 129 -6.11 17.64 -5.35
C ILE A 129 -5.37 16.55 -4.57
N GLY A 130 -5.99 15.37 -4.38
CA GLY A 130 -5.35 14.23 -3.78
C GLY A 130 -4.12 13.77 -4.54
N THR A 131 -4.17 13.75 -5.87
CA THR A 131 -3.01 13.45 -6.71
C THR A 131 -1.92 14.51 -6.55
N LEU A 132 -2.27 15.79 -6.50
CA LEU A 132 -1.31 16.87 -6.22
C LEU A 132 -0.66 16.70 -4.85
N ARG A 133 -1.43 16.39 -3.79
CA ARG A 133 -0.88 16.14 -2.44
C ARG A 133 0.12 14.98 -2.44
N MET A 134 -0.16 13.93 -3.21
CA MET A 134 0.76 12.79 -3.34
C MET A 134 2.07 13.21 -4.00
N LEU A 135 2.00 14.01 -5.08
CA LEU A 135 3.17 14.53 -5.79
C LEU A 135 4.01 15.48 -4.93
N GLU A 136 3.36 16.32 -4.11
CA GLU A 136 4.06 17.22 -3.18
C GLU A 136 4.69 16.50 -1.98
N ALA A 137 4.25 15.27 -1.69
CA ALA A 137 4.78 14.47 -0.59
C ALA A 137 6.03 13.66 -0.98
N VAL A 138 6.33 13.51 -2.27
CA VAL A 138 7.50 12.80 -2.82
C VAL A 138 8.71 13.72 -2.88
#